data_c636c35111bf1dca885ecd6267ea8625
#
_entry.id   c636c35111bf1dca885ecd6267ea8625
#
_cell.length_a   1.000
_cell.length_b   1.000
_cell.length_c   1.000
_cell.angle_alpha   90.00
_cell.angle_beta   90.00
_cell.angle_gamma   90.00
#
_symmetry.space_group_name_H-M   'P 1'
#
loop_
_entity.id
_entity.type
_entity.pdbx_description
1 polymer ?
#
loop_
_entity_poly.entity_id
_entity_poly.type
_entity_poly.pdbx_seq_one_letter_code
_entity_poly.pdbx_strand_id
1 'polypeptide(L)'
;ARRLERVLSTTVSQQGGRLRLVRVNPEQREAALSRTKAEDPVVIHSEMSAPMHGLLSLANTESHNFTAEVLMREAADNWDVAEASLANTRWLQAQGIPIQGLRIRDGSGLSRGNRVTSRTLSTLLWRMAQHPYGAFYQASMAIAGRRGTLWRFQRGTPLTGQFWGKTGTLRGVSSLSGILKTSNGPRYVSMIAN
;
A
#
# COMPACT_ATOMS: atom_id res chain seq x y z
N ALA A 1 7.20 15.19 9.82
CA ALA A 1 7.71 15.75 11.09
C ALA A 1 7.00 17.06 11.45
N ARG A 2 7.10 18.15 10.65
CA ARG A 2 6.50 19.48 10.98
C ARG A 2 4.99 19.47 11.19
N ARG A 3 4.22 18.62 10.48
CA ARG A 3 2.77 18.53 10.67
C ARG A 3 2.41 17.86 12.01
N LEU A 4 3.09 16.76 12.34
CA LEU A 4 2.91 16.07 13.62
C LEU A 4 3.29 16.99 14.80
N GLU A 5 4.41 17.68 14.71
CA GLU A 5 4.86 18.66 15.69
C GLU A 5 3.80 19.74 15.95
N ARG A 6 3.18 20.27 14.88
CA ARG A 6 2.11 21.27 15.00
C ARG A 6 0.87 20.71 15.69
N VAL A 7 0.41 19.51 15.29
CA VAL A 7 -0.76 18.85 15.88
C VAL A 7 -0.53 18.62 17.37
N LEU A 8 0.58 18.00 17.74
CA LEU A 8 0.93 17.75 19.13
C LEU A 8 1.03 19.03 19.96
N SER A 9 1.70 20.06 19.45
CA SER A 9 1.82 21.35 20.14
C SER A 9 0.46 22.00 20.37
N THR A 10 -0.42 21.97 19.37
CA THR A 10 -1.77 22.53 19.48
C THR A 10 -2.60 21.77 20.50
N THR A 11 -2.61 20.44 20.45
CA THR A 11 -3.39 19.59 21.35
C THR A 11 -2.95 19.77 22.81
N VAL A 12 -1.64 19.74 23.07
CA VAL A 12 -1.09 19.92 24.42
C VAL A 12 -1.37 21.32 24.94
N SER A 13 -1.27 22.35 24.10
CA SER A 13 -1.60 23.73 24.50
C SER A 13 -3.08 23.91 24.83
N GLN A 14 -3.99 23.27 24.11
CA GLN A 14 -5.43 23.30 24.38
C GLN A 14 -5.79 22.66 25.73
N GLN A 15 -4.95 21.74 26.20
CA GLN A 15 -5.08 21.11 27.52
C GLN A 15 -4.30 21.83 28.64
N GLY A 16 -3.81 23.04 28.36
CA GLY A 16 -3.06 23.84 29.35
C GLY A 16 -1.60 23.44 29.52
N GLY A 17 -1.11 22.50 28.72
CA GLY A 17 0.26 22.02 28.79
C GLY A 17 1.22 22.79 27.88
N ARG A 18 2.52 22.54 28.05
CA ARG A 18 3.58 23.01 27.16
C ARG A 18 4.35 21.84 26.59
N LEU A 19 4.45 21.76 25.27
CA LEU A 19 5.24 20.75 24.59
C LEU A 19 6.61 21.30 24.21
N ARG A 20 7.66 20.61 24.64
CA ARG A 20 9.04 20.86 24.20
C ARG A 20 9.52 19.65 23.40
N LEU A 21 9.73 19.84 22.10
CA LEU A 21 10.32 18.81 21.24
C LEU A 21 11.84 18.95 21.25
N VAL A 22 12.52 17.86 21.57
CA VAL A 22 13.98 17.79 21.57
C VAL A 22 14.43 16.71 20.60
N ARG A 23 15.37 17.05 19.72
CA ARG A 23 16.04 16.03 18.90
C ARG A 23 17.04 15.30 19.79
N VAL A 24 16.93 14.00 19.81
CA VAL A 24 17.86 13.12 20.54
C VAL A 24 18.63 12.24 19.53
N ASN A 25 19.87 11.93 19.87
CA ASN A 25 20.63 10.92 19.14
C ASN A 25 20.16 9.50 19.53
N PRO A 26 20.58 8.43 18.81
CA PRO A 26 20.15 7.05 19.11
C PRO A 26 20.40 6.62 20.54
N GLU A 27 21.54 6.94 21.15
CA GLU A 27 21.90 6.59 22.53
C GLU A 27 20.99 7.29 23.54
N GLN A 28 20.74 8.58 23.34
CA GLN A 28 19.83 9.36 24.17
C GLN A 28 18.38 8.86 24.05
N ARG A 29 17.98 8.38 22.87
CA ARG A 29 16.67 7.76 22.64
C ARG A 29 16.52 6.45 23.43
N GLU A 30 17.53 5.59 23.39
CA GLU A 30 17.54 4.33 24.11
C GLU A 30 17.53 4.53 25.63
N ALA A 31 18.33 5.47 26.14
CA ALA A 31 18.33 5.88 27.53
C ALA A 31 16.99 6.50 27.96
N ALA A 32 16.31 7.25 27.10
CA ALA A 32 14.99 7.79 27.39
C ALA A 32 13.92 6.70 27.44
N LEU A 33 13.94 5.75 26.50
CA LEU A 33 13.01 4.61 26.44
C LEU A 33 13.20 3.67 27.64
N SER A 34 14.42 3.44 28.11
CA SER A 34 14.69 2.61 29.28
C SER A 34 14.25 3.24 30.60
N ARG A 35 14.12 4.56 30.66
CA ARG A 35 13.60 5.30 31.83
C ARG A 35 12.07 5.35 31.89
N THR A 36 11.41 5.26 30.74
CA THR A 36 9.94 5.13 30.65
C THR A 36 9.54 3.66 30.86
N LYS A 37 9.71 3.14 32.07
CA LYS A 37 8.99 1.93 32.48
C LYS A 37 7.52 2.29 32.55
N ALA A 38 6.76 1.59 31.73
CA ALA A 38 5.37 1.83 31.41
C ALA A 38 4.47 2.00 32.65
N GLU A 39 4.12 3.20 32.97
CA GLU A 39 2.76 3.53 33.37
C GLU A 39 1.89 3.39 32.11
N ASP A 40 0.65 2.97 32.24
CA ASP A 40 -0.24 2.78 31.08
C ASP A 40 -0.20 4.00 30.16
N PRO A 41 -0.02 3.81 28.84
CA PRO A 41 0.15 4.92 27.92
C PRO A 41 -1.10 5.81 27.92
N VAL A 42 -0.92 7.10 28.18
CA VAL A 42 -2.00 8.08 28.10
C VAL A 42 -2.15 8.52 26.64
N VAL A 43 -3.34 8.35 26.08
CA VAL A 43 -3.67 8.85 24.74
C VAL A 43 -3.77 10.37 24.79
N ILE A 44 -2.79 11.05 24.23
CA ILE A 44 -2.74 12.52 24.16
C ILE A 44 -3.45 13.08 22.93
N HIS A 45 -3.64 12.28 21.90
CA HIS A 45 -4.35 12.63 20.68
C HIS A 45 -4.81 11.38 19.95
N SER A 46 -6.01 11.46 19.36
CA SER A 46 -6.57 10.41 18.50
C SER A 46 -7.09 11.05 17.21
N GLU A 47 -6.73 10.49 16.07
CA GLU A 47 -7.22 10.91 14.77
C GLU A 47 -7.77 9.69 14.03
N MET A 48 -8.98 9.82 13.50
CA MET A 48 -9.59 8.74 12.72
C MET A 48 -8.94 8.65 11.34
N SER A 49 -8.52 7.47 10.93
CA SER A 49 -7.99 7.25 9.59
C SER A 49 -9.09 7.35 8.53
N ALA A 50 -8.70 7.59 7.28
CA ALA A 50 -9.62 7.43 6.16
C ALA A 50 -10.12 5.97 6.09
N PRO A 51 -11.34 5.74 5.60
CA PRO A 51 -11.88 4.39 5.46
C PRO A 51 -11.02 3.57 4.48
N MET A 52 -10.98 2.24 4.66
CA MET A 52 -10.10 1.34 3.90
C MET A 52 -10.19 1.51 2.38
N HIS A 53 -11.40 1.72 1.83
CA HIS A 53 -11.56 1.94 0.38
C HIS A 53 -10.87 3.22 -0.11
N GLY A 54 -10.80 4.26 0.72
CA GLY A 54 -10.06 5.49 0.42
C GLY A 54 -8.55 5.24 0.42
N LEU A 55 -8.04 4.51 1.40
CA LEU A 55 -6.62 4.12 1.47
C LEU A 55 -6.21 3.23 0.29
N LEU A 56 -7.05 2.24 -0.07
CA LEU A 56 -6.81 1.41 -1.25
C LEU A 56 -6.81 2.25 -2.55
N SER A 57 -7.73 3.21 -2.69
CA SER A 57 -7.74 4.10 -3.85
C SER A 57 -6.48 4.97 -3.90
N LEU A 58 -6.02 5.49 -2.77
CA LEU A 58 -4.77 6.26 -2.71
C LEU A 58 -3.57 5.41 -3.12
N ALA A 59 -3.48 4.15 -2.66
CA ALA A 59 -2.40 3.24 -3.03
C ALA A 59 -2.47 2.80 -4.51
N ASN A 60 -3.65 2.45 -5.02
CA ASN A 60 -3.80 1.83 -6.33
C ASN A 60 -4.04 2.85 -7.46
N THR A 61 -4.92 3.84 -7.26
CA THR A 61 -5.25 4.86 -8.28
C THR A 61 -4.12 5.88 -8.41
N GLU A 62 -3.63 6.39 -7.28
CA GLU A 62 -2.61 7.46 -7.24
C GLU A 62 -1.19 6.93 -7.08
N SER A 63 -1.04 5.62 -6.88
CA SER A 63 0.27 4.98 -6.68
C SER A 63 1.04 5.54 -5.47
N HIS A 64 0.34 5.78 -4.36
CA HIS A 64 0.94 6.38 -3.17
C HIS A 64 1.75 5.36 -2.38
N ASN A 65 3.07 5.42 -2.50
CA ASN A 65 4.01 4.44 -1.99
C ASN A 65 3.95 4.26 -0.47
N PHE A 66 3.85 5.37 0.28
CA PHE A 66 3.78 5.31 1.74
C PHE A 66 2.52 4.57 2.22
N THR A 67 1.36 4.84 1.60
CA THR A 67 0.12 4.13 1.95
C THR A 67 0.24 2.63 1.65
N ALA A 68 0.81 2.25 0.51
CA ALA A 68 1.01 0.84 0.17
C ALA A 68 1.94 0.14 1.17
N GLU A 69 3.01 0.81 1.62
CA GLU A 69 3.93 0.31 2.65
C GLU A 69 3.23 0.09 3.99
N VAL A 70 2.45 1.07 4.43
CA VAL A 70 1.69 0.98 5.69
C VAL A 70 0.66 -0.15 5.60
N LEU A 71 -0.12 -0.22 4.51
CA LEU A 71 -1.13 -1.27 4.34
C LEU A 71 -0.54 -2.68 4.34
N MET A 72 0.68 -2.88 3.79
CA MET A 72 1.36 -4.17 3.85
C MET A 72 1.69 -4.58 5.29
N ARG A 73 2.14 -3.64 6.11
CA ARG A 73 2.50 -3.90 7.52
C ARG A 73 1.29 -4.10 8.40
N GLU A 74 0.27 -3.27 8.23
CA GLU A 74 -1.01 -3.39 8.94
C GLU A 74 -1.71 -4.71 8.62
N ALA A 75 -1.70 -5.16 7.36
CA ALA A 75 -2.27 -6.44 6.95
C ALA A 75 -1.56 -7.65 7.60
N ALA A 76 -0.32 -7.48 8.01
CA ALA A 76 0.48 -8.49 8.69
C ALA A 76 0.45 -8.35 10.24
N ASP A 77 -0.17 -7.29 10.75
CA ASP A 77 -0.09 -6.88 12.16
C ASP A 77 1.37 -6.84 12.67
N ASN A 78 2.27 -6.37 11.81
CA ASN A 78 3.70 -6.37 12.12
C ASN A 78 4.44 -5.23 11.39
N TRP A 79 5.15 -4.40 12.16
CA TRP A 79 5.90 -3.26 11.64
C TRP A 79 7.33 -3.61 11.21
N ASP A 80 7.83 -4.78 11.56
CA ASP A 80 9.06 -5.29 10.95
C ASP A 80 8.78 -5.72 9.51
N VAL A 81 9.57 -5.19 8.58
CA VAL A 81 9.36 -5.41 7.13
C VAL A 81 9.57 -6.86 6.72
N ALA A 82 10.53 -7.55 7.34
CA ALA A 82 10.83 -8.93 6.99
C ALA A 82 9.70 -9.86 7.46
N GLU A 83 9.22 -9.66 8.69
CA GLU A 83 8.09 -10.41 9.24
C GLU A 83 6.79 -10.11 8.48
N ALA A 84 6.51 -8.84 8.18
CA ALA A 84 5.35 -8.47 7.38
C ALA A 84 5.40 -9.08 5.97
N SER A 85 6.57 -9.11 5.32
CA SER A 85 6.77 -9.73 4.01
C SER A 85 6.52 -11.23 4.06
N LEU A 86 6.98 -11.89 5.13
CA LEU A 86 6.77 -13.33 5.33
C LEU A 86 5.29 -13.65 5.57
N ALA A 87 4.60 -12.88 6.41
CA ALA A 87 3.17 -13.05 6.67
C ALA A 87 2.34 -12.87 5.40
N ASN A 88 2.60 -11.82 4.62
CA ASN A 88 1.94 -11.60 3.33
C ASN A 88 2.23 -12.72 2.33
N THR A 89 3.46 -13.24 2.27
CA THR A 89 3.81 -14.38 1.40
C THR A 89 3.04 -15.65 1.79
N ARG A 90 2.94 -15.94 3.09
CA ARG A 90 2.16 -17.08 3.61
C ARG A 90 0.67 -16.93 3.27
N TRP A 91 0.13 -15.73 3.41
CA TRP A 91 -1.26 -15.46 3.05
C TRP A 91 -1.50 -15.71 1.55
N LEU A 92 -0.65 -15.22 0.66
CA LEU A 92 -0.75 -15.47 -0.78
C LEU A 92 -0.73 -16.96 -1.09
N GLN A 93 0.16 -17.72 -0.46
CA GLN A 93 0.26 -19.17 -0.60
C GLN A 93 -1.02 -19.87 -0.13
N ALA A 94 -1.57 -19.47 1.01
CA ALA A 94 -2.82 -20.02 1.54
C ALA A 94 -4.03 -19.75 0.63
N GLN A 95 -4.00 -18.65 -0.15
CA GLN A 95 -4.99 -18.34 -1.18
C GLN A 95 -4.77 -19.11 -2.49
N GLY A 96 -3.80 -20.03 -2.56
CA GLY A 96 -3.46 -20.77 -3.78
C GLY A 96 -2.84 -19.92 -4.88
N ILE A 97 -2.25 -18.76 -4.52
CA ILE A 97 -1.56 -17.89 -5.46
C ILE A 97 -0.13 -18.41 -5.64
N PRO A 98 0.36 -18.57 -6.90
CA PRO A 98 1.73 -19.04 -7.14
C PRO A 98 2.76 -18.08 -6.55
N ILE A 99 3.61 -18.58 -5.66
CA ILE A 99 4.67 -17.79 -5.00
C ILE A 99 6.08 -18.14 -5.52
N GLN A 100 6.19 -18.96 -6.56
CA GLN A 100 7.50 -19.28 -7.16
C GLN A 100 8.19 -18.02 -7.66
N GLY A 101 9.42 -17.78 -7.17
CA GLY A 101 10.19 -16.58 -7.48
C GLY A 101 9.68 -15.29 -6.83
N LEU A 102 8.64 -15.36 -5.99
CA LEU A 102 8.15 -14.20 -5.24
C LEU A 102 9.16 -13.82 -4.15
N ARG A 103 9.46 -12.53 -4.07
CA ARG A 103 10.20 -11.92 -2.97
C ARG A 103 9.62 -10.54 -2.70
N ILE A 104 9.09 -10.35 -1.51
CA ILE A 104 8.59 -9.07 -1.02
C ILE A 104 9.67 -8.45 -0.14
N ARG A 105 10.10 -7.24 -0.43
CA ARG A 105 11.07 -6.47 0.35
C ARG A 105 10.48 -5.18 0.92
N ASP A 106 9.41 -4.70 0.33
CA ASP A 106 8.60 -3.58 0.79
C ASP A 106 7.19 -3.66 0.20
N GLY A 107 6.27 -2.89 0.75
CA GLY A 107 4.91 -2.73 0.23
C GLY A 107 4.80 -1.67 -0.85
N SER A 108 5.76 -0.75 -0.91
CA SER A 108 5.75 0.38 -1.84
C SER A 108 6.13 0.00 -3.27
N GLY A 109 6.85 -1.11 -3.46
CA GLY A 109 7.37 -1.53 -4.76
C GLY A 109 8.66 -0.81 -5.19
N LEU A 110 9.25 0.04 -4.33
CA LEU A 110 10.46 0.79 -4.66
C LEU A 110 11.74 -0.03 -4.54
N SER A 111 11.73 -1.08 -3.73
CA SER A 111 12.90 -1.94 -3.56
C SER A 111 13.21 -2.73 -4.83
N ARG A 112 14.45 -2.60 -5.31
CA ARG A 112 14.95 -3.43 -6.41
C ARG A 112 15.13 -4.91 -6.04
N GLY A 113 14.99 -5.24 -4.77
CA GLY A 113 14.98 -6.61 -4.28
C GLY A 113 13.64 -7.34 -4.42
N ASN A 114 12.55 -6.62 -4.74
CA ASN A 114 11.27 -7.23 -5.03
C ASN A 114 11.34 -8.12 -6.27
N ARG A 115 10.69 -9.26 -6.22
CA ARG A 115 10.52 -10.19 -7.35
C ARG A 115 9.09 -10.69 -7.38
N VAL A 116 8.49 -10.68 -8.55
CA VAL A 116 7.14 -11.20 -8.77
C VAL A 116 7.01 -11.67 -10.21
N THR A 117 6.20 -12.66 -10.46
CA THR A 117 5.90 -13.10 -11.84
C THR A 117 4.57 -12.53 -12.31
N SER A 118 4.41 -12.38 -13.63
CA SER A 118 3.13 -12.02 -14.23
C SER A 118 2.03 -13.02 -13.85
N ARG A 119 2.37 -14.30 -13.72
CA ARG A 119 1.45 -15.35 -13.28
C ARG A 119 0.96 -15.12 -11.84
N THR A 120 1.85 -14.76 -10.93
CA THR A 120 1.47 -14.41 -9.54
C THR A 120 0.45 -13.28 -9.52
N LEU A 121 0.72 -12.19 -10.26
CA LEU A 121 -0.15 -11.01 -10.28
C LEU A 121 -1.49 -11.29 -10.98
N SER A 122 -1.51 -11.99 -12.12
CA SER A 122 -2.77 -12.31 -12.80
C SER A 122 -3.64 -13.27 -11.97
N THR A 123 -3.03 -14.24 -11.27
CA THR A 123 -3.75 -15.12 -10.35
C THR A 123 -4.30 -14.36 -9.14
N LEU A 124 -3.52 -13.43 -8.58
CA LEU A 124 -3.99 -12.56 -7.50
C LEU A 124 -5.23 -11.75 -7.95
N LEU A 125 -5.17 -11.12 -9.13
CA LEU A 125 -6.30 -10.36 -9.67
C LEU A 125 -7.56 -11.23 -9.85
N TRP A 126 -7.39 -12.44 -10.37
CA TRP A 126 -8.47 -13.39 -10.52
C TRP A 126 -9.09 -13.82 -9.19
N ARG A 127 -8.25 -14.10 -8.18
CA ARG A 127 -8.71 -14.44 -6.82
C ARG A 127 -9.44 -13.28 -6.17
N MET A 128 -8.89 -12.07 -6.28
CA MET A 128 -9.52 -10.87 -5.73
C MET A 128 -10.88 -10.56 -6.39
N ALA A 129 -11.04 -10.84 -7.68
CA ALA A 129 -12.33 -10.66 -8.34
C ALA A 129 -13.44 -11.59 -7.80
N GLN A 130 -13.07 -12.71 -7.18
CA GLN A 130 -13.99 -13.65 -6.54
C GLN A 130 -14.17 -13.39 -5.04
N HIS A 131 -13.39 -12.49 -4.47
CA HIS A 131 -13.44 -12.14 -3.05
C HIS A 131 -14.70 -11.30 -2.77
N PRO A 132 -15.34 -11.40 -1.59
CA PRO A 132 -16.49 -10.56 -1.22
C PRO A 132 -16.23 -9.06 -1.39
N TYR A 133 -14.99 -8.59 -1.19
CA TYR A 133 -14.57 -7.21 -1.42
C TYR A 133 -13.98 -6.94 -2.81
N GLY A 134 -14.15 -7.86 -3.76
CA GLY A 134 -13.56 -7.76 -5.11
C GLY A 134 -13.99 -6.50 -5.86
N ALA A 135 -15.25 -6.10 -5.74
CA ALA A 135 -15.76 -4.87 -6.34
C ALA A 135 -15.06 -3.62 -5.79
N PHE A 136 -14.81 -3.54 -4.48
CA PHE A 136 -14.06 -2.44 -3.86
C PHE A 136 -12.59 -2.45 -4.29
N TYR A 137 -11.98 -3.62 -4.41
CA TYR A 137 -10.62 -3.76 -4.91
C TYR A 137 -10.50 -3.27 -6.35
N GLN A 138 -11.40 -3.69 -7.24
CA GLN A 138 -11.43 -3.20 -8.62
C GLN A 138 -11.69 -1.69 -8.68
N ALA A 139 -12.62 -1.18 -7.89
CA ALA A 139 -12.95 0.25 -7.83
C ALA A 139 -11.77 1.11 -7.34
N SER A 140 -10.84 0.55 -6.58
CA SER A 140 -9.63 1.25 -6.13
C SER A 140 -8.58 1.45 -7.22
N MET A 141 -8.67 0.76 -8.35
CA MET A 141 -7.66 0.82 -9.42
C MET A 141 -7.80 2.07 -10.30
N ALA A 142 -6.70 2.44 -10.96
CA ALA A 142 -6.72 3.40 -12.05
C ALA A 142 -7.52 2.86 -13.24
N ILE A 143 -8.10 3.75 -14.07
CA ILE A 143 -8.95 3.38 -15.20
C ILE A 143 -8.36 3.97 -16.49
N ALA A 144 -8.18 3.12 -17.49
CA ALA A 144 -7.64 3.50 -18.79
C ALA A 144 -8.43 4.68 -19.40
N GLY A 145 -7.73 5.74 -19.78
CA GLY A 145 -8.26 6.94 -20.39
C GLY A 145 -9.19 7.79 -19.49
N ARG A 146 -9.33 7.47 -18.19
CA ARG A 146 -10.29 8.15 -17.31
C ARG A 146 -9.72 8.61 -15.97
N ARG A 147 -8.94 7.76 -15.25
CA ARG A 147 -8.61 8.04 -13.84
C ARG A 147 -7.23 7.52 -13.43
N GLY A 148 -6.58 8.25 -12.52
CA GLY A 148 -5.33 7.87 -11.86
C GLY A 148 -4.17 7.77 -12.82
N THR A 149 -3.20 6.91 -12.53
CA THR A 149 -2.00 6.73 -13.35
C THR A 149 -2.25 6.27 -14.78
N LEU A 150 -3.47 5.82 -15.08
CA LEU A 150 -3.88 5.37 -16.41
C LEU A 150 -4.74 6.40 -17.18
N TRP A 151 -4.93 7.63 -16.71
CA TRP A 151 -5.84 8.59 -17.31
C TRP A 151 -5.46 8.98 -18.77
N ARG A 152 -4.17 8.92 -19.14
CA ARG A 152 -3.68 9.12 -20.52
C ARG A 152 -3.57 7.82 -21.31
N PHE A 153 -3.54 6.67 -20.63
CA PHE A 153 -3.34 5.38 -21.28
C PHE A 153 -4.56 5.02 -22.11
N GLN A 154 -4.35 4.81 -23.41
CA GLN A 154 -5.39 4.41 -24.37
C GLN A 154 -6.63 5.34 -24.40
N ARG A 155 -6.44 6.63 -24.08
CA ARG A 155 -7.51 7.62 -24.12
C ARG A 155 -7.98 7.81 -25.58
N GLY A 156 -9.31 7.81 -25.79
CA GLY A 156 -9.91 7.95 -27.11
C GLY A 156 -9.88 6.68 -27.97
N THR A 157 -9.49 5.54 -27.39
CA THR A 157 -9.52 4.24 -28.07
C THR A 157 -10.66 3.36 -27.51
N PRO A 158 -10.99 2.20 -28.11
CA PRO A 158 -11.94 1.25 -27.57
C PRO A 158 -11.60 0.72 -26.16
N LEU A 159 -10.36 0.87 -25.70
CA LEU A 159 -9.94 0.48 -24.34
C LEU A 159 -10.28 1.54 -23.28
N THR A 160 -10.69 2.75 -23.68
CA THR A 160 -11.09 3.81 -22.74
C THR A 160 -12.21 3.31 -21.82
N GLY A 161 -11.93 3.27 -20.52
CA GLY A 161 -12.88 2.79 -19.50
C GLY A 161 -13.12 1.28 -19.49
N GLN A 162 -12.36 0.49 -20.26
CA GLN A 162 -12.49 -0.98 -20.30
C GLN A 162 -11.38 -1.72 -19.57
N PHE A 163 -10.39 -0.99 -19.04
CA PHE A 163 -9.28 -1.58 -18.28
C PHE A 163 -9.12 -0.87 -16.94
N TRP A 164 -9.14 -1.64 -15.86
CA TRP A 164 -8.83 -1.24 -14.49
C TRP A 164 -7.49 -1.84 -14.11
N GLY A 165 -6.54 -1.03 -13.67
CA GLY A 165 -5.22 -1.58 -13.42
C GLY A 165 -4.29 -0.69 -12.63
N LYS A 166 -3.10 -1.23 -12.43
CA LYS A 166 -1.99 -0.61 -11.72
C LYS A 166 -0.75 -0.65 -12.61
N THR A 167 -0.11 0.50 -12.75
CA THR A 167 1.22 0.61 -13.38
C THR A 167 2.32 0.46 -12.34
N GLY A 168 3.49 0.00 -12.78
CA GLY A 168 4.73 0.06 -12.01
C GLY A 168 5.86 0.52 -12.92
N THR A 169 6.68 1.45 -12.43
CA THR A 169 7.83 1.96 -13.18
C THR A 169 9.02 2.18 -12.25
N LEU A 170 10.11 1.53 -12.57
CA LEU A 170 11.44 1.78 -12.01
C LEU A 170 12.43 1.90 -13.17
N ARG A 171 13.62 2.43 -12.92
CA ARG A 171 14.66 2.46 -13.95
C ARG A 171 14.92 1.04 -14.47
N GLY A 172 14.66 0.79 -15.75
CA GLY A 172 14.83 -0.50 -16.43
C GLY A 172 13.70 -1.51 -16.17
N VAL A 173 12.61 -1.12 -15.47
CA VAL A 173 11.45 -2.00 -15.26
C VAL A 173 10.17 -1.22 -15.55
N SER A 174 9.29 -1.81 -16.33
CA SER A 174 7.93 -1.33 -16.57
C SER A 174 6.94 -2.45 -16.39
N SER A 175 5.81 -2.17 -15.76
CA SER A 175 4.77 -3.17 -15.56
C SER A 175 3.37 -2.59 -15.66
N LEU A 176 2.44 -3.44 -16.07
CA LEU A 176 1.02 -3.15 -16.11
C LEU A 176 0.26 -4.43 -15.71
N SER A 177 -0.58 -4.33 -14.71
CA SER A 177 -1.44 -5.43 -14.28
C SER A 177 -2.84 -4.93 -14.03
N GLY A 178 -3.86 -5.73 -14.38
CA GLY A 178 -5.22 -5.28 -14.21
C GLY A 178 -6.29 -6.20 -14.80
N ILE A 179 -7.51 -5.68 -14.83
CA ILE A 179 -8.72 -6.36 -15.28
C ILE A 179 -9.18 -5.68 -16.57
N LEU A 180 -9.21 -6.44 -17.65
CA LEU A 180 -9.74 -6.01 -18.96
C LEU A 180 -11.15 -6.55 -19.13
N LYS A 181 -12.11 -5.66 -19.37
CA LYS A 181 -13.46 -6.03 -19.74
C LYS A 181 -13.50 -6.39 -21.23
N THR A 182 -14.01 -7.57 -21.56
CA THR A 182 -14.20 -8.02 -22.94
C THR A 182 -15.65 -8.53 -23.15
N SER A 183 -16.06 -8.72 -24.39
CA SER A 183 -17.35 -9.32 -24.74
C SER A 183 -17.56 -10.71 -24.13
N ASN A 184 -16.46 -11.47 -23.95
CA ASN A 184 -16.47 -12.83 -23.39
C ASN A 184 -16.11 -12.85 -21.89
N GLY A 185 -16.42 -11.77 -21.15
CA GLY A 185 -16.15 -11.65 -19.72
C GLY A 185 -14.77 -11.01 -19.41
N PRO A 186 -14.44 -10.85 -18.13
CA PRO A 186 -13.20 -10.21 -17.72
C PRO A 186 -11.96 -11.06 -18.03
N ARG A 187 -10.85 -10.40 -18.32
CA ARG A 187 -9.52 -10.99 -18.45
C ARG A 187 -8.57 -10.35 -17.44
N TYR A 188 -7.81 -11.19 -16.76
CA TYR A 188 -6.83 -10.77 -15.74
C TYR A 188 -5.46 -10.77 -16.38
N VAL A 189 -4.92 -9.58 -16.56
CA VAL A 189 -3.72 -9.34 -17.36
C VAL A 189 -2.58 -8.87 -16.46
N SER A 190 -1.38 -9.38 -16.70
CA SER A 190 -0.15 -8.87 -16.10
C SER A 190 1.00 -8.96 -17.08
N MET A 191 1.69 -7.85 -17.24
CA MET A 191 2.89 -7.71 -18.09
C MET A 191 3.99 -7.06 -17.27
N ILE A 192 5.20 -7.61 -17.35
CA ILE A 192 6.41 -7.08 -16.73
C ILE A 192 7.52 -7.13 -17.77
N ALA A 193 8.16 -5.98 -18.00
CA ALA A 193 9.34 -5.84 -18.83
C ALA A 193 10.49 -5.30 -17.98
N ASN A 194 11.65 -5.98 -18.05
CA ASN A 194 12.87 -5.66 -17.32
C ASN A 194 14.11 -6.07 -18.10
#